data_f41894ecb5e7d6c6646bb6212cb82e7d
#
_entry.id   f41894ecb5e7d6c6646bb6212cb82e7d
#
_cell.length_a   1.000
_cell.length_b   1.000
_cell.length_c   1.000
_cell.angle_alpha   90.00
_cell.angle_beta   90.00
_cell.angle_gamma   90.00
#
_symmetry.space_group_name_H-M   'P 1'
#
loop_
_entity.id
_entity.type
_entity.pdbx_description
1 polymer ?
#
loop_
_entity_poly.entity_id
_entity_poly.type
_entity_poly.pdbx_seq_one_letter_code
_entity_poly.pdbx_strand_id
1 'polypeptide(L)'
;MWFTDLFIDYFPMYNKFRTVASILVIAEFTIPLLAVLALYQVFTEADFLKKHRIAFFVSFGGCAALCLLFAVFPSLFQNYSESDQRIFDMIKQQLGEVPADVYANVNAIRLAMVSSVAWRSLVVIVIGFGIIFAYLKGVLKTHVAVPVGLVAAVVLVDMFAVNKRYIDKYSFVAKDDVQSTQFVPTAADKTILKDTTQNYRVLDVQGFSQPNSSYFHKTVGGYHAAKLARYNDLIDRQISRNNMQVLNMLNTRWIRVDDNTAQQNPEALGNAWFVDSLTYVTGADAEMKFLDSFNAARHAVADAKFKPALGEAVATSPGDTIFETTYAPNRLTYHSHSAKGGVAVFSEIYFPWGWDVSIDGKPAELGRVNYVLRALKIPAGDHTIEMQFKPEKVETTDSIAKIAIILIFVAVLAAIAVPAIFRRKNTEEIVENNEK
;
A
#
# COMPACT_ATOMS: atom_id res chain seq x y z
N MET A 1 9.63 -16.15 -14.18
CA MET A 1 10.05 -16.74 -12.86
C MET A 1 8.97 -17.71 -12.43
N TRP A 2 9.11 -18.97 -12.84
CA TRP A 2 8.07 -20.00 -12.71
C TRP A 2 7.41 -20.12 -11.33
N PHE A 3 8.19 -19.92 -10.25
CA PHE A 3 7.68 -20.02 -8.88
C PHE A 3 6.78 -18.82 -8.50
N THR A 4 7.14 -17.63 -8.92
CA THR A 4 6.32 -16.43 -8.73
C THR A 4 5.03 -16.51 -9.55
N ASP A 5 5.13 -17.01 -10.79
CA ASP A 5 4.00 -17.17 -11.69
C ASP A 5 2.98 -18.15 -11.11
N LEU A 6 3.45 -19.25 -10.50
CA LEU A 6 2.60 -20.20 -9.79
C LEU A 6 1.75 -19.52 -8.69
N PHE A 7 2.33 -18.59 -7.92
CA PHE A 7 1.58 -17.87 -6.90
C PHE A 7 0.64 -16.82 -7.49
N ILE A 8 1.04 -16.15 -8.56
CA ILE A 8 0.20 -15.15 -9.24
C ILE A 8 -1.04 -15.82 -9.83
N ASP A 9 -0.89 -16.99 -10.43
CA ASP A 9 -1.95 -17.66 -11.18
C ASP A 9 -2.88 -18.50 -10.29
N TYR A 10 -2.35 -19.14 -9.26
CA TYR A 10 -3.10 -20.15 -8.49
C TYR A 10 -3.38 -19.75 -7.04
N PHE A 11 -2.65 -18.81 -6.44
CA PHE A 11 -2.90 -18.44 -5.06
C PHE A 11 -3.99 -17.39 -4.95
N PRO A 12 -5.09 -17.66 -4.21
CA PRO A 12 -6.22 -16.74 -4.11
C PRO A 12 -5.79 -15.34 -3.67
N MET A 13 -6.24 -14.32 -4.39
CA MET A 13 -5.99 -12.90 -4.11
C MET A 13 -4.54 -12.42 -4.27
N TYR A 14 -3.55 -13.29 -4.49
CA TYR A 14 -2.14 -12.90 -4.57
C TYR A 14 -1.88 -11.85 -5.66
N ASN A 15 -2.52 -11.99 -6.84
CA ASN A 15 -2.42 -11.05 -7.96
C ASN A 15 -3.19 -9.74 -7.75
N LYS A 16 -3.92 -9.58 -6.64
CA LYS A 16 -4.65 -8.35 -6.32
C LYS A 16 -3.83 -7.37 -5.47
N PHE A 17 -2.72 -7.82 -4.91
CA PHE A 17 -1.85 -6.99 -4.10
C PHE A 17 -0.62 -6.54 -4.88
N ARG A 18 -0.36 -5.24 -4.86
CA ARG A 18 0.82 -4.65 -5.52
C ARG A 18 2.13 -5.06 -4.84
N THR A 19 2.09 -5.26 -3.53
CA THR A 19 3.27 -5.60 -2.72
C THR A 19 3.10 -6.99 -2.13
N VAL A 20 3.57 -7.99 -2.86
CA VAL A 20 3.56 -9.40 -2.42
C VAL A 20 4.53 -9.67 -1.26
N ALA A 21 5.45 -8.76 -1.00
CA ALA A 21 6.41 -8.86 0.11
C ALA A 21 5.74 -8.94 1.50
N SER A 22 4.47 -8.53 1.64
CA SER A 22 3.73 -8.68 2.90
C SER A 22 3.59 -10.13 3.37
N ILE A 23 3.69 -11.13 2.46
CA ILE A 23 3.70 -12.55 2.84
C ILE A 23 4.95 -12.93 3.66
N LEU A 24 6.03 -12.16 3.54
CA LEU A 24 7.26 -12.37 4.30
C LEU A 24 7.05 -12.24 5.82
N VAL A 25 5.96 -11.57 6.27
CA VAL A 25 5.63 -11.50 7.70
C VAL A 25 5.47 -12.88 8.33
N ILE A 26 5.00 -13.87 7.55
CA ILE A 26 4.91 -15.26 8.01
C ILE A 26 6.30 -15.82 8.28
N ALA A 27 7.25 -15.59 7.38
CA ALA A 27 8.64 -16.01 7.55
C ALA A 27 9.33 -15.24 8.69
N GLU A 28 9.10 -13.94 8.80
CA GLU A 28 9.62 -13.08 9.87
C GLU A 28 9.15 -13.51 11.25
N PHE A 29 7.97 -14.11 11.37
CA PHE A 29 7.47 -14.68 12.61
C PHE A 29 7.93 -16.12 12.83
N THR A 30 7.81 -16.98 11.81
CA THR A 30 8.04 -18.43 11.97
C THR A 30 9.51 -18.78 12.11
N ILE A 31 10.43 -18.09 11.42
CA ILE A 31 11.87 -18.36 11.51
C ILE A 31 12.39 -18.06 12.92
N PRO A 32 12.14 -16.90 13.54
CA PRO A 32 12.52 -16.67 14.95
C PRO A 32 11.86 -17.63 15.93
N LEU A 33 10.59 -17.98 15.71
CA LEU A 33 9.90 -18.96 16.55
C LEU A 33 10.60 -20.32 16.52
N LEU A 34 10.92 -20.83 15.34
CA LEU A 34 11.66 -22.08 15.16
C LEU A 34 13.05 -22.01 15.79
N ALA A 35 13.74 -20.88 15.68
CA ALA A 35 15.03 -20.66 16.32
C ALA A 35 14.93 -20.74 17.86
N VAL A 36 13.90 -20.11 18.46
CA VAL A 36 13.65 -20.18 19.91
C VAL A 36 13.31 -21.61 20.34
N LEU A 37 12.47 -22.33 19.59
CA LEU A 37 12.15 -23.73 19.88
C LEU A 37 13.38 -24.64 19.78
N ALA A 38 14.23 -24.43 18.78
CA ALA A 38 15.50 -25.15 18.66
C ALA A 38 16.43 -24.88 19.85
N LEU A 39 16.57 -23.60 20.26
CA LEU A 39 17.35 -23.24 21.44
C LEU A 39 16.76 -23.85 22.73
N TYR A 40 15.44 -23.86 22.87
CA TYR A 40 14.77 -24.50 23.98
C TYR A 40 15.12 -25.99 24.03
N GLN A 41 15.06 -26.72 22.93
CA GLN A 41 15.45 -28.13 22.87
C GLN A 41 16.93 -28.33 23.21
N VAL A 42 17.83 -27.50 22.66
CA VAL A 42 19.28 -27.53 22.94
C VAL A 42 19.59 -27.39 24.44
N PHE A 43 18.85 -26.51 25.12
CA PHE A 43 19.10 -26.25 26.54
C PHE A 43 18.37 -27.17 27.52
N THR A 44 17.30 -27.85 27.10
CA THR A 44 16.48 -28.70 27.97
C THR A 44 16.73 -30.21 27.80
N GLU A 45 17.17 -30.63 26.62
CA GLU A 45 17.39 -32.06 26.35
C GLU A 45 18.71 -32.52 26.97
N ALA A 46 18.61 -33.52 27.85
CA ALA A 46 19.78 -34.15 28.45
C ALA A 46 20.60 -34.87 27.36
N ASP A 47 21.94 -34.74 27.41
CA ASP A 47 22.88 -35.32 26.45
C ASP A 47 22.65 -34.92 24.99
N PHE A 48 22.06 -33.73 24.74
CA PHE A 48 21.76 -33.21 23.39
C PHE A 48 22.94 -33.38 22.43
N LEU A 49 24.15 -33.02 22.84
CA LEU A 49 25.32 -33.10 21.99
C LEU A 49 25.71 -34.54 21.60
N LYS A 50 25.39 -35.54 22.43
CA LYS A 50 25.62 -36.96 22.12
C LYS A 50 24.61 -37.45 21.07
N LYS A 51 23.34 -37.08 21.23
CA LYS A 51 22.24 -37.52 20.36
C LYS A 51 22.24 -36.81 19.01
N HIS A 52 22.51 -35.51 18.97
CA HIS A 52 22.36 -34.66 17.81
C HIS A 52 23.67 -34.05 17.28
N ARG A 53 24.82 -34.71 17.56
CA ARG A 53 26.15 -34.19 17.26
C ARG A 53 26.29 -33.76 15.77
N ILE A 54 25.89 -34.64 14.84
CA ILE A 54 26.04 -34.37 13.41
C ILE A 54 25.18 -33.16 13.00
N ALA A 55 23.90 -33.15 13.38
CA ALA A 55 23.00 -32.06 13.05
C ALA A 55 23.52 -30.71 13.60
N PHE A 56 24.02 -30.70 14.84
CA PHE A 56 24.58 -29.50 15.47
C PHE A 56 25.76 -28.92 14.69
N PHE A 57 26.78 -29.75 14.39
CA PHE A 57 27.96 -29.28 13.67
C PHE A 57 27.69 -28.97 12.20
N VAL A 58 26.82 -29.72 11.53
CA VAL A 58 26.44 -29.46 10.13
C VAL A 58 25.66 -28.17 10.01
N SER A 59 24.73 -27.88 10.93
CA SER A 59 23.98 -26.61 10.90
C SER A 59 24.87 -25.40 11.08
N PHE A 60 25.70 -25.38 12.12
CA PHE A 60 26.59 -24.26 12.36
C PHE A 60 27.71 -24.16 11.31
N GLY A 61 28.32 -25.31 10.95
CA GLY A 61 29.37 -25.37 9.96
C GLY A 61 28.87 -24.97 8.56
N GLY A 62 27.68 -25.42 8.18
CA GLY A 62 27.05 -25.04 6.92
C GLY A 62 26.76 -23.54 6.82
N CYS A 63 26.17 -22.96 7.88
CA CYS A 63 25.93 -21.53 7.91
C CYS A 63 27.24 -20.71 7.90
N ALA A 64 28.26 -21.14 8.68
CA ALA A 64 29.56 -20.50 8.70
C ALA A 64 30.28 -20.59 7.35
N ALA A 65 30.24 -21.77 6.69
CA ALA A 65 30.83 -21.99 5.39
C ALA A 65 30.16 -21.11 4.31
N LEU A 66 28.83 -20.98 4.36
CA LEU A 66 28.07 -20.10 3.46
C LEU A 66 28.48 -18.64 3.67
N CYS A 67 28.53 -18.16 4.90
CA CYS A 67 29.00 -16.81 5.20
C CYS A 67 30.43 -16.58 4.73
N LEU A 68 31.33 -17.54 4.94
CA LEU A 68 32.71 -17.46 4.49
C LEU A 68 32.81 -17.39 2.95
N LEU A 69 31.98 -18.18 2.24
CA LEU A 69 31.92 -18.14 0.79
C LEU A 69 31.54 -16.74 0.28
N PHE A 70 30.50 -16.12 0.82
CA PHE A 70 30.10 -14.77 0.46
C PHE A 70 31.13 -13.71 0.89
N ALA A 71 31.80 -13.91 2.00
CA ALA A 71 32.81 -12.98 2.52
C ALA A 71 34.06 -12.93 1.63
N VAL A 72 34.52 -14.10 1.16
CA VAL A 72 35.76 -14.25 0.38
C VAL A 72 35.52 -14.10 -1.13
N PHE A 73 34.37 -14.60 -1.61
CA PHE A 73 34.00 -14.61 -3.03
C PHE A 73 32.69 -13.87 -3.31
N PRO A 74 32.57 -12.58 -2.94
CA PRO A 74 31.31 -11.85 -3.11
C PRO A 74 30.88 -11.74 -4.58
N SER A 75 31.84 -11.78 -5.54
CA SER A 75 31.59 -11.66 -6.97
C SER A 75 30.85 -12.85 -7.60
N LEU A 76 30.84 -14.02 -6.95
CA LEU A 76 30.16 -15.21 -7.47
C LEU A 76 28.64 -15.03 -7.59
N PHE A 77 28.06 -14.12 -6.82
CA PHE A 77 26.60 -13.93 -6.69
C PHE A 77 26.11 -12.58 -7.20
N GLN A 78 26.99 -11.85 -7.90
CA GLN A 78 26.67 -10.53 -8.39
C GLN A 78 26.31 -10.56 -9.86
N ASN A 79 25.04 -10.23 -10.15
CA ASN A 79 24.56 -9.87 -11.47
C ASN A 79 23.85 -8.51 -11.37
N TYR A 80 24.03 -7.67 -12.39
CA TYR A 80 23.18 -6.49 -12.54
C TYR A 80 21.75 -6.94 -12.82
N SER A 81 20.81 -6.43 -12.02
CA SER A 81 19.39 -6.66 -12.26
C SER A 81 18.89 -5.83 -13.45
N GLU A 82 17.76 -6.19 -14.01
CA GLU A 82 17.10 -5.37 -15.04
C GLU A 82 16.82 -3.92 -14.56
N SER A 83 16.56 -3.74 -13.26
CA SER A 83 16.39 -2.42 -12.67
C SER A 83 17.67 -1.60 -12.68
N ASP A 84 18.82 -2.22 -12.44
CA ASP A 84 20.11 -1.55 -12.54
C ASP A 84 20.38 -1.09 -13.98
N GLN A 85 20.11 -1.96 -14.94
CA GLN A 85 20.26 -1.62 -16.37
C GLN A 85 19.38 -0.44 -16.75
N ARG A 86 18.12 -0.42 -16.33
CA ARG A 86 17.21 0.72 -16.57
C ARG A 86 17.73 2.03 -15.94
N ILE A 87 18.27 1.97 -14.73
CA ILE A 87 18.86 3.15 -14.08
C ILE A 87 20.06 3.65 -14.87
N PHE A 88 20.94 2.76 -15.30
CA PHE A 88 22.09 3.12 -16.12
C PHE A 88 21.67 3.69 -17.49
N ASP A 89 20.66 3.13 -18.12
CA ASP A 89 20.10 3.64 -19.37
C ASP A 89 19.49 5.04 -19.21
N MET A 90 18.75 5.29 -18.11
CA MET A 90 18.25 6.63 -17.80
C MET A 90 19.38 7.64 -17.57
N ILE A 91 20.42 7.27 -16.83
CA ILE A 91 21.59 8.14 -16.61
C ILE A 91 22.27 8.43 -17.94
N LYS A 92 22.44 7.42 -18.79
CA LYS A 92 23.02 7.57 -20.13
C LYS A 92 22.21 8.52 -21.03
N GLN A 93 20.88 8.45 -20.95
CA GLN A 93 19.99 9.36 -21.71
C GLN A 93 20.07 10.81 -21.22
N GLN A 94 20.25 11.04 -19.92
CA GLN A 94 20.24 12.39 -19.34
C GLN A 94 21.61 13.07 -19.35
N LEU A 95 22.68 12.32 -19.13
CA LEU A 95 24.03 12.83 -18.92
C LEU A 95 25.04 12.44 -20.02
N GLY A 96 24.60 11.67 -21.01
CA GLY A 96 25.48 11.08 -22.00
C GLY A 96 26.08 9.75 -21.52
N GLU A 97 27.26 9.35 -22.08
CA GLU A 97 27.87 8.11 -21.64
C GLU A 97 28.29 8.15 -20.18
N VAL A 98 27.83 7.14 -19.39
CA VAL A 98 28.26 6.99 -18.01
C VAL A 98 29.71 6.57 -17.98
N PRO A 99 30.59 7.30 -17.31
CA PRO A 99 32.02 6.95 -17.25
C PRO A 99 32.22 5.54 -16.68
N ALA A 100 33.14 4.78 -17.23
CA ALA A 100 33.39 3.39 -16.82
C ALA A 100 33.79 3.23 -15.34
N ASP A 101 34.40 4.27 -14.76
CA ASP A 101 34.79 4.34 -13.36
C ASP A 101 33.55 4.41 -12.44
N VAL A 102 32.43 4.99 -12.86
CA VAL A 102 31.18 5.01 -12.09
C VAL A 102 30.64 3.59 -11.95
N TYR A 103 30.61 2.82 -13.03
CA TYR A 103 30.20 1.41 -12.98
C TYR A 103 31.10 0.59 -12.07
N ALA A 104 32.44 0.77 -12.22
CA ALA A 104 33.41 0.07 -11.41
C ALA A 104 33.26 0.42 -9.92
N ASN A 105 33.05 1.69 -9.59
CA ASN A 105 32.87 2.15 -8.20
C ASN A 105 31.57 1.61 -7.58
N VAL A 106 30.44 1.65 -8.29
CA VAL A 106 29.18 1.08 -7.81
C VAL A 106 29.34 -0.42 -7.54
N ASN A 107 30.03 -1.13 -8.46
CA ASN A 107 30.31 -2.54 -8.29
C ASN A 107 31.20 -2.82 -7.07
N ALA A 108 32.30 -2.09 -6.93
CA ALA A 108 33.23 -2.22 -5.80
C ALA A 108 32.54 -1.98 -4.45
N ILE A 109 31.69 -0.95 -4.36
CA ILE A 109 30.90 -0.66 -3.14
C ILE A 109 29.96 -1.81 -2.82
N ARG A 110 29.22 -2.34 -3.80
CA ARG A 110 28.30 -3.47 -3.59
C ARG A 110 29.03 -4.72 -3.11
N LEU A 111 30.17 -5.07 -3.73
CA LEU A 111 31.00 -6.22 -3.32
C LEU A 111 31.51 -6.04 -1.89
N ALA A 112 31.99 -4.85 -1.56
CA ALA A 112 32.46 -4.53 -0.22
C ALA A 112 31.34 -4.64 0.83
N MET A 113 30.11 -4.21 0.48
CA MET A 113 28.94 -4.35 1.34
C MET A 113 28.59 -5.83 1.58
N VAL A 114 28.52 -6.64 0.54
CA VAL A 114 28.22 -8.09 0.66
C VAL A 114 29.27 -8.78 1.54
N SER A 115 30.56 -8.55 1.26
CA SER A 115 31.68 -9.10 2.05
C SER A 115 31.61 -8.66 3.52
N SER A 116 31.40 -7.37 3.78
CA SER A 116 31.30 -6.82 5.15
C SER A 116 30.15 -7.43 5.94
N VAL A 117 28.97 -7.57 5.32
CA VAL A 117 27.80 -8.20 5.97
C VAL A 117 28.05 -9.67 6.22
N ALA A 118 28.69 -10.39 5.30
CA ALA A 118 29.01 -11.80 5.45
C ALA A 118 30.02 -12.04 6.59
N TRP A 119 31.08 -11.23 6.68
CA TRP A 119 32.04 -11.27 7.80
C TRP A 119 31.34 -11.02 9.15
N ARG A 120 30.50 -10.00 9.23
CA ARG A 120 29.73 -9.73 10.46
C ARG A 120 28.86 -10.93 10.85
N SER A 121 28.13 -11.50 9.90
CA SER A 121 27.27 -12.66 10.14
C SER A 121 28.08 -13.87 10.62
N LEU A 122 29.25 -14.10 10.03
CA LEU A 122 30.17 -15.17 10.45
C LEU A 122 30.61 -14.97 11.91
N VAL A 123 30.99 -13.76 12.30
CA VAL A 123 31.39 -13.44 13.69
C VAL A 123 30.26 -13.72 14.67
N VAL A 124 29.04 -13.27 14.35
CA VAL A 124 27.85 -13.53 15.19
C VAL A 124 27.56 -15.03 15.34
N ILE A 125 27.64 -15.79 14.24
CA ILE A 125 27.47 -17.25 14.24
C ILE A 125 28.54 -17.92 15.11
N VAL A 126 29.81 -17.55 14.99
CA VAL A 126 30.92 -18.12 15.76
C VAL A 126 30.77 -17.84 17.25
N ILE A 127 30.39 -16.61 17.62
CA ILE A 127 30.17 -16.26 19.04
C ILE A 127 28.95 -17.05 19.58
N GLY A 128 27.83 -17.07 18.87
CA GLY A 128 26.65 -17.82 19.28
C GLY A 128 26.93 -19.32 19.45
N PHE A 129 27.62 -19.91 18.45
CA PHE A 129 28.10 -21.29 18.52
C PHE A 129 28.98 -21.52 19.75
N GLY A 130 29.97 -20.64 20.02
CA GLY A 130 30.89 -20.74 21.16
C GLY A 130 30.17 -20.75 22.50
N ILE A 131 29.17 -19.87 22.69
CA ILE A 131 28.36 -19.81 23.91
C ILE A 131 27.59 -21.12 24.12
N ILE A 132 26.86 -21.56 23.08
CA ILE A 132 26.04 -22.78 23.16
C ILE A 132 26.95 -24.02 23.39
N PHE A 133 28.03 -24.13 22.64
CA PHE A 133 28.96 -25.26 22.75
C PHE A 133 29.65 -25.32 24.11
N ALA A 134 30.09 -24.17 24.67
CA ALA A 134 30.70 -24.09 26.02
C ALA A 134 29.70 -24.54 27.10
N TYR A 135 28.43 -24.17 26.98
CA TYR A 135 27.39 -24.65 27.87
C TYR A 135 27.19 -26.18 27.77
N LEU A 136 27.02 -26.70 26.54
CA LEU A 136 26.82 -28.13 26.30
C LEU A 136 28.00 -29.01 26.73
N LYS A 137 29.22 -28.46 26.75
CA LYS A 137 30.45 -29.11 27.25
C LYS A 137 30.62 -28.97 28.78
N GLY A 138 29.73 -28.23 29.45
CA GLY A 138 29.81 -28.02 30.89
C GLY A 138 30.93 -27.08 31.31
N VAL A 139 31.53 -26.33 30.41
CA VAL A 139 32.52 -25.27 30.70
C VAL A 139 31.83 -24.11 31.42
N LEU A 140 30.66 -23.73 30.94
CA LEU A 140 29.76 -22.78 31.62
C LEU A 140 28.87 -23.58 32.59
N LYS A 141 29.39 -23.95 33.79
CA LYS A 141 28.65 -24.62 34.86
C LYS A 141 27.71 -23.63 35.57
N THR A 142 26.75 -23.09 34.84
CA THR A 142 25.85 -22.03 35.31
C THR A 142 24.40 -22.40 35.05
N HIS A 143 23.51 -21.66 35.69
CA HIS A 143 22.07 -21.77 35.37
C HIS A 143 21.82 -21.44 33.90
N VAL A 144 20.88 -22.15 33.25
CA VAL A 144 20.54 -21.99 31.82
C VAL A 144 20.23 -20.54 31.41
N ALA A 145 19.78 -19.71 32.32
CA ALA A 145 19.54 -18.28 32.05
C ALA A 145 20.80 -17.52 31.62
N VAL A 146 22.00 -17.97 31.98
CA VAL A 146 23.26 -17.29 31.63
C VAL A 146 23.56 -17.45 30.13
N PRO A 147 23.66 -18.66 29.54
CA PRO A 147 23.89 -18.79 28.08
C PRO A 147 22.72 -18.22 27.26
N VAL A 148 21.49 -18.32 27.73
CA VAL A 148 20.33 -17.67 27.06
C VAL A 148 20.50 -16.16 27.07
N GLY A 149 20.85 -15.56 28.17
CA GLY A 149 21.10 -14.11 28.28
C GLY A 149 22.27 -13.65 27.41
N LEU A 150 23.37 -14.44 27.33
CA LEU A 150 24.49 -14.13 26.45
C LEU A 150 24.11 -14.20 24.98
N VAL A 151 23.35 -15.21 24.54
CA VAL A 151 22.84 -15.29 23.15
C VAL A 151 21.92 -14.12 22.88
N ALA A 152 20.99 -13.81 23.78
CA ALA A 152 20.09 -12.65 23.63
C ALA A 152 20.86 -11.33 23.52
N ALA A 153 21.90 -11.15 24.33
CA ALA A 153 22.76 -9.96 24.26
C ALA A 153 23.48 -9.83 22.92
N VAL A 154 24.01 -10.93 22.37
CA VAL A 154 24.63 -10.94 21.02
C VAL A 154 23.62 -10.53 19.95
N VAL A 155 22.41 -11.11 19.98
CA VAL A 155 21.32 -10.76 19.06
C VAL A 155 20.93 -9.29 19.17
N LEU A 156 20.74 -8.79 20.39
CA LEU A 156 20.38 -7.39 20.64
C LEU A 156 21.44 -6.41 20.11
N VAL A 157 22.72 -6.70 20.38
CA VAL A 157 23.83 -5.85 19.90
C VAL A 157 23.88 -5.85 18.37
N ASP A 158 23.74 -7.02 17.74
CA ASP A 158 23.75 -7.13 16.28
C ASP A 158 22.55 -6.41 15.66
N MET A 159 21.35 -6.64 16.16
CA MET A 159 20.13 -5.97 15.69
C MET A 159 20.20 -4.44 15.87
N PHE A 160 20.71 -3.98 17.02
CA PHE A 160 20.90 -2.55 17.26
C PHE A 160 21.90 -1.94 16.26
N ALA A 161 23.03 -2.61 16.02
CA ALA A 161 24.04 -2.15 15.05
C ALA A 161 23.49 -2.08 13.61
N VAL A 162 22.63 -3.03 13.24
CA VAL A 162 21.95 -2.99 11.93
C VAL A 162 20.94 -1.86 11.87
N ASN A 163 20.05 -1.76 12.86
CA ASN A 163 18.99 -0.76 12.87
C ASN A 163 19.54 0.67 12.85
N LYS A 164 20.67 0.92 13.53
CA LYS A 164 21.34 2.21 13.53
C LYS A 164 21.79 2.68 12.15
N ARG A 165 21.93 1.77 11.15
CA ARG A 165 22.25 2.16 9.77
C ARG A 165 21.06 2.78 9.03
N TYR A 166 19.83 2.40 9.45
CA TYR A 166 18.59 2.85 8.83
C TYR A 166 17.91 3.96 9.62
N ILE A 167 18.11 3.98 10.94
CA ILE A 167 17.55 4.97 11.85
C ILE A 167 18.70 5.65 12.60
N ASP A 168 19.08 6.81 12.15
CA ASP A 168 20.10 7.66 12.74
C ASP A 168 19.51 8.96 13.31
N LYS A 169 20.37 9.84 13.81
CA LYS A 169 19.94 11.13 14.34
C LYS A 169 19.29 12.06 13.29
N TYR A 170 19.56 11.83 12.00
CA TYR A 170 18.99 12.61 10.90
C TYR A 170 17.62 12.10 10.46
N SER A 171 17.26 10.89 10.90
CA SER A 171 15.94 10.30 10.65
C SER A 171 14.85 10.90 11.54
N PHE A 172 15.24 11.66 12.56
CA PHE A 172 14.32 12.32 13.49
C PHE A 172 14.33 13.82 13.25
N VAL A 173 13.16 14.35 12.94
CA VAL A 173 12.93 15.78 12.76
C VAL A 173 11.98 16.25 13.87
N ALA A 174 12.18 17.44 14.41
CA ALA A 174 11.27 17.99 15.40
C ALA A 174 9.86 18.14 14.78
N LYS A 175 8.83 17.89 15.57
CA LYS A 175 7.44 17.94 15.09
C LYS A 175 7.08 19.30 14.46
N ASP A 176 7.56 20.36 15.06
CA ASP A 176 7.30 21.72 14.60
C ASP A 176 8.01 22.01 13.26
N ASP A 177 9.20 21.41 13.04
CA ASP A 177 9.91 21.54 11.76
C ASP A 177 9.18 20.81 10.64
N VAL A 178 8.58 19.64 10.90
CA VAL A 178 7.78 18.92 9.90
C VAL A 178 6.59 19.77 9.47
N GLN A 179 5.87 20.36 10.41
CA GLN A 179 4.70 21.20 10.10
C GLN A 179 5.08 22.49 9.38
N SER A 180 6.23 23.09 9.73
CA SER A 180 6.66 24.37 9.17
C SER A 180 7.39 24.27 7.84
N THR A 181 7.94 23.10 7.48
CA THR A 181 8.76 22.94 6.28
C THR A 181 8.14 22.04 5.21
N GLN A 182 7.44 20.96 5.59
CA GLN A 182 6.96 19.97 4.63
C GLN A 182 5.60 20.34 4.01
N PHE A 183 4.72 21.02 4.76
CA PHE A 183 3.37 21.34 4.31
C PHE A 183 3.11 22.85 4.39
N VAL A 184 3.95 23.61 3.70
CA VAL A 184 3.76 25.07 3.53
C VAL A 184 3.06 25.31 2.20
N PRO A 185 1.88 25.97 2.18
CA PRO A 185 1.19 26.27 0.95
C PRO A 185 1.99 27.27 0.13
N THR A 186 2.24 26.95 -1.13
CA THR A 186 2.91 27.82 -2.11
C THR A 186 2.02 29.01 -2.50
N ALA A 187 2.51 29.93 -3.32
CA ALA A 187 1.71 31.04 -3.82
C ALA A 187 0.54 30.55 -4.70
N ALA A 188 0.78 29.51 -5.51
CA ALA A 188 -0.25 28.87 -6.29
C ALA A 188 -1.32 28.21 -5.40
N ASP A 189 -0.91 27.46 -4.36
CA ASP A 189 -1.84 26.84 -3.41
C ASP A 189 -2.70 27.89 -2.70
N LYS A 190 -2.10 28.98 -2.25
CA LYS A 190 -2.84 30.08 -1.63
C LYS A 190 -3.86 30.74 -2.57
N THR A 191 -3.58 30.73 -3.86
CA THR A 191 -4.51 31.24 -4.87
C THR A 191 -5.69 30.29 -5.04
N ILE A 192 -5.42 29.00 -5.16
CA ILE A 192 -6.45 27.96 -5.29
C ILE A 192 -7.34 27.87 -4.05
N LEU A 193 -6.75 27.96 -2.84
CA LEU A 193 -7.47 27.89 -1.56
C LEU A 193 -8.43 29.07 -1.31
N LYS A 194 -8.35 30.15 -2.10
CA LYS A 194 -9.35 31.24 -2.07
C LYS A 194 -10.67 30.84 -2.73
N ASP A 195 -10.65 29.82 -3.59
CA ASP A 195 -11.88 29.33 -4.23
C ASP A 195 -12.68 28.48 -3.24
N THR A 196 -13.84 28.96 -2.84
CA THR A 196 -14.73 28.31 -1.88
C THR A 196 -15.71 27.32 -2.52
N THR A 197 -15.60 27.09 -3.83
CA THR A 197 -16.41 26.09 -4.54
C THR A 197 -16.13 24.72 -3.96
N GLN A 198 -17.20 23.96 -3.70
CA GLN A 198 -17.05 22.63 -3.10
C GLN A 198 -16.65 21.57 -4.13
N ASN A 199 -15.84 20.62 -3.70
CA ASN A 199 -15.59 19.33 -4.38
C ASN A 199 -15.10 19.44 -5.83
N TYR A 200 -14.17 20.36 -6.12
CA TYR A 200 -13.43 20.38 -7.39
C TYR A 200 -12.08 19.68 -7.27
N ARG A 201 -11.47 19.37 -8.41
CA ARG A 201 -10.12 18.79 -8.48
C ARG A 201 -9.10 19.80 -9.03
N VAL A 202 -7.85 19.57 -8.65
CA VAL A 202 -6.68 20.32 -9.10
C VAL A 202 -5.76 19.38 -9.88
N LEU A 203 -5.31 19.81 -11.05
CA LEU A 203 -4.21 19.18 -11.77
C LEU A 203 -2.91 19.86 -11.36
N ASP A 204 -1.99 19.13 -10.77
CA ASP A 204 -0.62 19.59 -10.55
C ASP A 204 0.27 19.07 -11.67
N VAL A 205 0.77 19.97 -12.51
CA VAL A 205 1.56 19.61 -13.71
C VAL A 205 2.96 19.13 -13.33
N GLN A 206 3.59 19.79 -12.36
CA GLN A 206 4.96 19.46 -11.94
C GLN A 206 4.98 18.39 -10.83
N GLY A 207 4.01 18.44 -9.95
CA GLY A 207 3.90 17.58 -8.78
C GLY A 207 2.82 16.50 -8.88
N PHE A 208 2.53 15.98 -10.08
CA PHE A 208 1.41 15.07 -10.33
C PHE A 208 1.32 13.89 -9.35
N SER A 209 2.45 13.30 -8.95
CA SER A 209 2.54 12.20 -7.99
C SER A 209 3.05 12.63 -6.62
N GLN A 210 3.22 13.92 -6.37
CA GLN A 210 3.77 14.42 -5.11
C GLN A 210 2.70 14.53 -4.01
N PRO A 211 3.06 14.32 -2.74
CA PRO A 211 2.11 14.36 -1.63
C PRO A 211 1.64 15.79 -1.31
N ASN A 212 2.45 16.83 -1.59
CA ASN A 212 2.16 18.20 -1.19
C ASN A 212 0.85 18.74 -1.78
N SER A 213 0.64 18.55 -3.09
CA SER A 213 -0.61 18.97 -3.71
C SER A 213 -1.83 18.22 -3.15
N SER A 214 -1.68 16.92 -2.87
CA SER A 214 -2.77 16.13 -2.28
C SER A 214 -3.07 16.49 -0.83
N TYR A 215 -2.13 17.13 -0.14
CA TYR A 215 -2.36 17.63 1.22
C TYR A 215 -3.29 18.86 1.25
N PHE A 216 -3.13 19.76 0.28
CA PHE A 216 -3.92 21.00 0.21
C PHE A 216 -5.18 20.87 -0.64
N HIS A 217 -5.19 20.00 -1.65
CA HIS A 217 -6.22 19.94 -2.68
C HIS A 217 -6.65 18.51 -2.98
N LYS A 218 -7.87 18.35 -3.51
CA LYS A 218 -8.30 17.13 -4.18
C LYS A 218 -7.64 17.06 -5.56
N THR A 219 -6.61 16.27 -5.72
CA THR A 219 -5.85 16.22 -6.96
C THR A 219 -6.36 15.17 -7.94
N VAL A 220 -6.17 15.43 -9.23
CA VAL A 220 -6.38 14.45 -10.30
C VAL A 220 -5.32 13.35 -10.23
N GLY A 221 -4.12 13.69 -9.79
CA GLY A 221 -2.98 12.80 -9.62
C GLY A 221 -2.89 12.20 -8.21
N GLY A 222 -1.69 12.26 -7.65
CA GLY A 222 -1.34 11.75 -6.32
C GLY A 222 -0.82 10.32 -6.35
N TYR A 223 -0.17 9.95 -5.25
CA TYR A 223 0.38 8.61 -5.06
C TYR A 223 -0.55 7.78 -4.16
N HIS A 224 -1.03 6.66 -4.68
CA HIS A 224 -1.82 5.70 -3.92
C HIS A 224 -1.50 4.26 -4.36
N ALA A 225 -1.17 3.39 -3.39
CA ALA A 225 -0.80 2.00 -3.68
C ALA A 225 -1.96 1.17 -4.26
N ALA A 226 -3.21 1.47 -3.89
CA ALA A 226 -4.42 0.79 -4.35
C ALA A 226 -5.20 1.62 -5.39
N LYS A 227 -4.51 2.27 -6.33
CA LYS A 227 -5.14 3.00 -7.42
C LYS A 227 -5.96 2.06 -8.32
N LEU A 228 -7.16 2.47 -8.70
CA LEU A 228 -7.99 1.70 -9.63
C LEU A 228 -7.30 1.58 -10.99
N ALA A 229 -7.23 0.37 -11.55
CA ALA A 229 -6.57 0.12 -12.83
C ALA A 229 -7.13 1.02 -13.94
N ARG A 230 -8.47 1.12 -14.07
CA ARG A 230 -9.11 2.00 -15.06
C ARG A 230 -8.74 3.48 -14.89
N TYR A 231 -8.56 3.94 -13.66
CA TYR A 231 -8.13 5.32 -13.44
C TYR A 231 -6.66 5.52 -13.83
N ASN A 232 -5.82 4.51 -13.61
CA ASN A 232 -4.44 4.52 -14.09
C ASN A 232 -4.38 4.53 -15.63
N ASP A 233 -5.19 3.69 -16.30
CA ASP A 233 -5.28 3.70 -17.77
C ASP A 233 -5.73 5.07 -18.31
N LEU A 234 -6.66 5.74 -17.60
CA LEU A 234 -7.10 7.10 -17.98
C LEU A 234 -5.96 8.12 -17.82
N ILE A 235 -5.15 7.99 -16.76
CA ILE A 235 -3.95 8.82 -16.58
C ILE A 235 -3.00 8.60 -17.75
N ASP A 236 -2.65 7.37 -18.06
CA ASP A 236 -1.62 7.03 -19.04
C ASP A 236 -2.04 7.36 -20.47
N ARG A 237 -3.34 7.20 -20.81
CA ARG A 237 -3.81 7.34 -22.18
C ARG A 237 -4.44 8.69 -22.50
N GLN A 238 -4.95 9.42 -21.51
CA GLN A 238 -5.71 10.65 -21.72
C GLN A 238 -5.12 11.85 -20.95
N ILE A 239 -4.96 11.74 -19.64
CA ILE A 239 -4.50 12.86 -18.81
C ILE A 239 -3.06 13.23 -19.16
N SER A 240 -2.17 12.24 -19.34
CA SER A 240 -0.77 12.46 -19.74
C SER A 240 -0.64 13.16 -21.11
N ARG A 241 -1.68 13.10 -21.94
CA ARG A 241 -1.76 13.79 -23.24
C ARG A 241 -2.47 15.14 -23.18
N ASN A 242 -2.76 15.63 -21.96
CA ASN A 242 -3.47 16.88 -21.73
C ASN A 242 -4.85 16.94 -22.41
N ASN A 243 -5.60 15.82 -22.42
CA ASN A 243 -6.95 15.82 -22.94
C ASN A 243 -7.88 16.66 -22.05
N MET A 244 -8.16 17.90 -22.50
CA MET A 244 -8.96 18.85 -21.73
C MET A 244 -10.39 18.37 -21.49
N GLN A 245 -11.00 17.62 -22.43
CA GLN A 245 -12.35 17.08 -22.24
C GLN A 245 -12.39 16.09 -21.05
N VAL A 246 -11.33 15.30 -20.89
CA VAL A 246 -11.19 14.38 -19.73
C VAL A 246 -10.94 15.16 -18.43
N LEU A 247 -10.15 16.22 -18.46
CA LEU A 247 -9.97 17.10 -17.30
C LEU A 247 -11.27 17.82 -16.93
N ASN A 248 -12.02 18.29 -17.91
CA ASN A 248 -13.30 18.95 -17.71
C ASN A 248 -14.34 18.02 -17.04
N MET A 249 -14.46 16.77 -17.52
CA MET A 249 -15.38 15.79 -16.91
C MET A 249 -14.97 15.33 -15.52
N LEU A 250 -13.67 15.43 -15.19
CA LEU A 250 -13.16 15.16 -13.83
C LEU A 250 -13.34 16.36 -12.88
N ASN A 251 -14.04 17.42 -13.31
CA ASN A 251 -14.18 18.67 -12.57
C ASN A 251 -12.82 19.27 -12.16
N THR A 252 -11.87 19.25 -13.08
CA THR A 252 -10.55 19.87 -12.85
C THR A 252 -10.67 21.39 -13.02
N ARG A 253 -10.99 22.05 -11.93
CA ARG A 253 -11.29 23.49 -11.90
C ARG A 253 -10.03 24.34 -11.88
N TRP A 254 -8.94 23.82 -11.35
CA TRP A 254 -7.66 24.50 -11.27
C TRP A 254 -6.52 23.65 -11.82
N ILE A 255 -5.60 24.31 -12.50
CA ILE A 255 -4.35 23.74 -12.99
C ILE A 255 -3.21 24.47 -12.29
N ARG A 256 -2.48 23.79 -11.42
CA ARG A 256 -1.27 24.28 -10.79
C ARG A 256 -0.10 24.03 -11.73
N VAL A 257 0.40 25.09 -12.34
CA VAL A 257 1.49 25.04 -13.34
C VAL A 257 2.84 24.86 -12.65
N ASP A 258 3.07 25.68 -11.62
CA ASP A 258 4.27 25.67 -10.78
C ASP A 258 3.93 26.18 -9.37
N ASP A 259 4.94 26.38 -8.52
CA ASP A 259 4.75 26.86 -7.14
C ASP A 259 4.18 28.28 -7.04
N ASN A 260 4.29 29.09 -8.09
CA ASN A 260 3.85 30.47 -8.10
C ASN A 260 2.56 30.68 -8.91
N THR A 261 2.29 29.79 -9.87
CA THR A 261 1.28 29.99 -10.91
C THR A 261 0.19 28.94 -10.83
N ALA A 262 -1.06 29.37 -10.70
CA ALA A 262 -2.25 28.56 -10.86
C ALA A 262 -3.20 29.20 -11.88
N GLN A 263 -3.80 28.39 -12.75
CA GLN A 263 -4.75 28.81 -13.77
C GLN A 263 -6.12 28.17 -13.50
N GLN A 264 -7.17 28.97 -13.59
CA GLN A 264 -8.53 28.46 -13.50
C GLN A 264 -8.96 27.88 -14.84
N ASN A 265 -9.61 26.71 -14.81
CA ASN A 265 -10.24 26.10 -15.97
C ASN A 265 -11.75 26.42 -15.96
N PRO A 266 -12.21 27.36 -16.79
CA PRO A 266 -13.62 27.74 -16.84
C PRO A 266 -14.52 26.68 -17.48
N GLU A 267 -13.95 25.69 -18.18
CA GLU A 267 -14.68 24.62 -18.86
C GLU A 267 -14.92 23.38 -17.97
N ALA A 268 -14.47 23.39 -16.72
CA ALA A 268 -14.75 22.31 -15.78
C ALA A 268 -16.27 22.12 -15.61
N LEU A 269 -16.75 20.87 -15.78
CA LEU A 269 -18.20 20.58 -15.88
C LEU A 269 -18.93 20.55 -14.52
N GLY A 270 -18.23 20.80 -13.43
CA GLY A 270 -18.82 20.74 -12.09
C GLY A 270 -18.96 19.29 -11.58
N ASN A 271 -19.79 19.13 -10.56
CA ASN A 271 -19.92 17.85 -9.86
C ASN A 271 -20.89 16.89 -10.55
N ALA A 272 -21.83 17.42 -11.34
CA ALA A 272 -22.77 16.63 -12.14
C ALA A 272 -23.36 17.45 -13.28
N TRP A 273 -23.75 16.80 -14.38
CA TRP A 273 -24.44 17.41 -15.52
C TRP A 273 -25.24 16.35 -16.29
N PHE A 274 -26.26 16.79 -17.03
CA PHE A 274 -27.00 15.96 -17.97
C PHE A 274 -26.28 15.92 -19.33
N VAL A 275 -26.37 14.77 -20.03
CA VAL A 275 -25.82 14.60 -21.38
C VAL A 275 -26.93 14.45 -22.43
N ASP A 276 -26.67 14.98 -23.63
CA ASP A 276 -27.62 14.91 -24.76
C ASP A 276 -27.65 13.52 -25.40
N SER A 277 -26.56 12.81 -25.39
CA SER A 277 -26.45 11.49 -26.03
C SER A 277 -25.54 10.54 -25.24
N LEU A 278 -25.88 9.27 -25.31
CA LEU A 278 -25.13 8.17 -24.72
C LEU A 278 -24.85 7.11 -25.78
N THR A 279 -23.57 6.91 -26.07
CA THR A 279 -23.13 5.90 -27.04
C THR A 279 -22.75 4.63 -26.29
N TYR A 280 -23.29 3.49 -26.74
CA TYR A 280 -22.95 2.19 -26.17
C TYR A 280 -21.91 1.49 -27.05
N VAL A 281 -20.84 1.01 -26.39
CA VAL A 281 -19.73 0.28 -27.02
C VAL A 281 -19.44 -1.02 -26.28
N THR A 282 -18.69 -1.90 -26.88
CA THR A 282 -18.29 -3.16 -26.23
C THR A 282 -16.81 -3.13 -25.90
N GLY A 283 -16.49 -3.26 -24.61
CA GLY A 283 -15.14 -3.38 -24.12
C GLY A 283 -14.43 -2.07 -23.78
N ALA A 284 -13.40 -2.19 -22.98
CA ALA A 284 -12.65 -1.08 -22.38
C ALA A 284 -11.90 -0.22 -23.42
N ASP A 285 -11.34 -0.86 -24.46
CA ASP A 285 -10.57 -0.15 -25.49
C ASP A 285 -11.48 0.73 -26.35
N ALA A 286 -12.70 0.30 -26.64
CA ALA A 286 -13.67 1.09 -27.37
C ALA A 286 -14.16 2.30 -26.56
N GLU A 287 -14.42 2.12 -25.23
CA GLU A 287 -14.71 3.23 -24.32
C GLU A 287 -13.55 4.25 -24.30
N MET A 288 -12.31 3.77 -24.17
CA MET A 288 -11.12 4.62 -24.10
C MET A 288 -10.90 5.39 -25.41
N LYS A 289 -11.06 4.72 -26.56
CA LYS A 289 -10.91 5.34 -27.87
C LYS A 289 -11.94 6.43 -28.12
N PHE A 290 -13.16 6.28 -27.60
CA PHE A 290 -14.20 7.30 -27.73
C PHE A 290 -13.78 8.63 -27.07
N LEU A 291 -13.01 8.56 -25.98
CA LEU A 291 -12.51 9.73 -25.26
C LEU A 291 -11.44 10.53 -26.03
N ASP A 292 -10.89 9.99 -27.12
CA ASP A 292 -9.90 10.71 -27.94
C ASP A 292 -10.51 11.94 -28.64
N SER A 293 -11.84 11.90 -28.95
CA SER A 293 -12.52 12.99 -29.63
C SER A 293 -14.01 13.04 -29.29
N PHE A 294 -14.36 13.57 -28.13
CA PHE A 294 -15.75 13.73 -27.71
C PHE A 294 -15.96 15.09 -27.04
N ASN A 295 -17.20 15.52 -26.91
CA ASN A 295 -17.56 16.67 -26.10
C ASN A 295 -18.16 16.17 -24.78
N ALA A 296 -17.38 16.23 -23.71
CA ALA A 296 -17.75 15.68 -22.42
C ALA A 296 -19.00 16.33 -21.81
N ALA A 297 -19.31 17.58 -22.17
CA ALA A 297 -20.49 18.29 -21.69
C ALA A 297 -21.80 17.75 -22.29
N ARG A 298 -21.74 17.15 -23.48
CA ARG A 298 -22.93 16.75 -24.22
C ARG A 298 -23.03 15.26 -24.51
N HIS A 299 -21.88 14.59 -24.62
CA HIS A 299 -21.81 13.20 -25.04
C HIS A 299 -21.16 12.35 -23.95
N ALA A 300 -21.69 11.15 -23.75
CA ALA A 300 -21.07 10.15 -22.91
C ALA A 300 -20.95 8.81 -23.65
N VAL A 301 -20.04 7.97 -23.19
CA VAL A 301 -19.87 6.60 -23.67
C VAL A 301 -20.01 5.62 -22.51
N ALA A 302 -20.70 4.51 -22.75
CA ALA A 302 -20.86 3.43 -21.77
C ALA A 302 -20.59 2.07 -22.41
N ASP A 303 -20.11 1.13 -21.60
CA ASP A 303 -20.12 -0.28 -21.98
C ASP A 303 -21.58 -0.76 -22.12
N ALA A 304 -21.88 -1.54 -23.14
CA ALA A 304 -23.23 -2.04 -23.45
C ALA A 304 -23.92 -2.75 -22.28
N LYS A 305 -23.16 -3.33 -21.35
CA LYS A 305 -23.71 -3.95 -20.14
C LYS A 305 -24.44 -3.00 -19.20
N PHE A 306 -24.19 -1.68 -19.29
CA PHE A 306 -24.91 -0.66 -18.51
C PHE A 306 -26.17 -0.14 -19.18
N LYS A 307 -26.51 -0.62 -20.40
CA LYS A 307 -27.71 -0.20 -21.09
C LYS A 307 -29.00 -0.47 -20.32
N PRO A 308 -29.14 -1.59 -19.57
CA PRO A 308 -30.33 -1.82 -18.74
C PRO A 308 -30.52 -0.76 -17.64
N ALA A 309 -29.45 -0.31 -17.01
CA ALA A 309 -29.49 0.67 -15.93
C ALA A 309 -29.69 2.11 -16.43
N LEU A 310 -29.04 2.48 -17.55
CA LEU A 310 -29.00 3.87 -18.05
C LEU A 310 -30.06 4.15 -19.13
N GLY A 311 -30.47 3.15 -19.91
CA GLY A 311 -31.37 3.33 -21.05
C GLY A 311 -30.79 4.22 -22.15
N GLU A 312 -31.65 4.97 -22.83
CA GLU A 312 -31.24 5.96 -23.81
C GLU A 312 -31.16 7.35 -23.17
N ALA A 313 -30.19 8.17 -23.61
CA ALA A 313 -30.15 9.58 -23.19
C ALA A 313 -31.25 10.36 -23.90
N VAL A 314 -31.72 11.38 -23.22
CA VAL A 314 -32.70 12.35 -23.76
C VAL A 314 -32.00 13.69 -23.87
N ALA A 315 -32.09 14.33 -25.06
CA ALA A 315 -31.48 15.64 -25.25
C ALA A 315 -31.95 16.63 -24.17
N THR A 316 -31.01 17.32 -23.60
CA THR A 316 -31.24 18.30 -22.53
C THR A 316 -32.13 19.44 -23.00
N SER A 317 -32.91 19.97 -22.07
CA SER A 317 -33.77 21.14 -22.29
C SER A 317 -33.15 22.38 -21.62
N PRO A 318 -33.40 23.59 -22.14
CA PRO A 318 -33.03 24.78 -21.42
C PRO A 318 -33.65 24.80 -20.05
N GLY A 319 -32.83 24.97 -19.00
CA GLY A 319 -33.26 24.97 -17.60
C GLY A 319 -33.05 23.63 -16.88
N ASP A 320 -32.67 22.55 -17.58
CA ASP A 320 -32.25 21.31 -16.91
C ASP A 320 -30.98 21.58 -16.08
N THR A 321 -31.02 21.25 -14.80
CA THR A 321 -29.91 21.47 -13.85
C THR A 321 -29.71 20.28 -12.93
N ILE A 322 -28.48 20.06 -12.51
CA ILE A 322 -28.14 19.16 -11.43
C ILE A 322 -26.91 19.71 -10.68
N PHE A 323 -26.96 19.75 -9.38
CA PHE A 323 -25.86 20.26 -8.55
C PHE A 323 -25.77 19.52 -7.23
N GLU A 324 -24.55 19.46 -6.70
CA GLU A 324 -24.25 18.87 -5.39
C GLU A 324 -24.70 19.83 -4.28
N THR A 325 -25.50 19.33 -3.35
CA THR A 325 -25.96 20.08 -2.19
C THR A 325 -25.17 19.77 -0.92
N THR A 326 -24.71 18.53 -0.80
CA THR A 326 -23.91 18.08 0.35
C THR A 326 -22.81 17.13 -0.11
N TYR A 327 -21.61 17.38 0.38
CA TYR A 327 -20.45 16.51 0.16
C TYR A 327 -19.90 16.02 1.50
N ALA A 328 -19.82 14.70 1.63
CA ALA A 328 -18.96 14.02 2.60
C ALA A 328 -18.30 12.81 1.91
N PRO A 329 -17.15 12.33 2.37
CA PRO A 329 -16.44 11.23 1.70
C PRO A 329 -17.29 9.97 1.45
N ASN A 330 -18.24 9.70 2.37
CA ASN A 330 -19.10 8.52 2.30
C ASN A 330 -20.58 8.87 2.00
N ARG A 331 -20.90 10.13 1.76
CA ARG A 331 -22.27 10.57 1.47
C ARG A 331 -22.28 11.78 0.55
N LEU A 332 -22.99 11.65 -0.55
CA LEU A 332 -23.19 12.71 -1.54
C LEU A 332 -24.67 12.92 -1.73
N THR A 333 -25.11 14.18 -1.78
CA THR A 333 -26.50 14.53 -2.08
C THR A 333 -26.53 15.54 -3.23
N TYR A 334 -27.36 15.28 -4.22
CA TYR A 334 -27.57 16.15 -5.37
C TYR A 334 -29.04 16.51 -5.46
N HIS A 335 -29.31 17.69 -6.02
CA HIS A 335 -30.64 18.11 -6.42
C HIS A 335 -30.65 18.30 -7.94
N SER A 336 -31.67 17.76 -8.61
CA SER A 336 -31.83 17.87 -10.06
C SER A 336 -33.20 18.42 -10.41
N HIS A 337 -33.23 19.20 -11.48
CA HIS A 337 -34.45 19.63 -12.16
C HIS A 337 -34.30 19.30 -13.66
N SER A 338 -35.25 18.59 -14.24
CA SER A 338 -35.25 18.33 -15.68
C SER A 338 -36.69 18.18 -16.21
N ALA A 339 -36.97 18.88 -17.27
CA ALA A 339 -38.30 18.86 -17.90
C ALA A 339 -38.66 17.47 -18.48
N LYS A 340 -37.67 16.71 -18.97
CA LYS A 340 -37.90 15.42 -19.65
C LYS A 340 -37.24 14.24 -18.95
N GLY A 341 -36.43 14.50 -17.92
CA GLY A 341 -35.49 13.53 -17.41
C GLY A 341 -34.31 13.31 -18.35
N GLY A 342 -33.41 12.39 -18.02
CA GLY A 342 -32.26 12.09 -18.83
C GLY A 342 -31.19 11.30 -18.09
N VAL A 343 -30.03 11.19 -18.71
CA VAL A 343 -28.85 10.58 -18.09
C VAL A 343 -27.97 11.68 -17.53
N ALA A 344 -27.79 11.67 -16.21
CA ALA A 344 -26.82 12.53 -15.53
C ALA A 344 -25.51 11.81 -15.33
N VAL A 345 -24.41 12.54 -15.58
CA VAL A 345 -23.04 12.11 -15.31
C VAL A 345 -22.53 12.83 -14.07
N PHE A 346 -21.82 12.13 -13.20
CA PHE A 346 -21.25 12.67 -11.97
C PHE A 346 -19.73 12.61 -12.05
N SER A 347 -19.05 13.67 -11.66
CA SER A 347 -17.58 13.71 -11.61
C SER A 347 -16.97 12.79 -10.54
N GLU A 348 -17.71 11.79 -10.11
CA GLU A 348 -17.28 10.80 -9.13
C GLU A 348 -16.85 9.50 -9.79
N ILE A 349 -15.75 8.92 -9.28
CA ILE A 349 -15.21 7.68 -9.83
C ILE A 349 -16.15 6.52 -9.50
N TYR A 350 -16.52 5.75 -10.52
CA TYR A 350 -17.34 4.56 -10.38
C TYR A 350 -16.57 3.46 -9.66
N PHE A 351 -17.15 2.97 -8.58
CA PHE A 351 -16.72 1.79 -7.85
C PHE A 351 -17.90 0.84 -7.70
N PRO A 352 -17.79 -0.44 -8.13
CA PRO A 352 -18.96 -1.32 -8.28
C PRO A 352 -19.53 -1.85 -6.97
N TRP A 353 -18.89 -1.60 -5.83
CA TRP A 353 -19.28 -2.18 -4.56
C TRP A 353 -19.46 -1.11 -3.48
N GLY A 354 -20.45 -1.30 -2.64
CA GLY A 354 -20.63 -0.54 -1.41
C GLY A 354 -21.29 0.83 -1.58
N TRP A 355 -21.69 1.24 -2.78
CA TRP A 355 -22.48 2.46 -2.97
C TRP A 355 -23.96 2.14 -3.11
N ASP A 356 -24.74 2.55 -2.11
CA ASP A 356 -26.20 2.58 -2.17
C ASP A 356 -26.63 3.92 -2.78
N VAL A 357 -27.51 3.85 -3.78
CA VAL A 357 -28.01 5.04 -4.49
C VAL A 357 -29.52 5.05 -4.47
N SER A 358 -30.09 6.22 -4.21
CA SER A 358 -31.53 6.43 -4.27
C SER A 358 -31.90 7.74 -4.95
N ILE A 359 -33.07 7.75 -5.58
CA ILE A 359 -33.74 8.94 -6.08
C ILE A 359 -35.05 9.07 -5.27
N ASP A 360 -35.20 10.15 -4.52
CA ASP A 360 -36.34 10.40 -3.62
C ASP A 360 -36.60 9.24 -2.65
N GLY A 361 -35.50 8.66 -2.13
CA GLY A 361 -35.55 7.52 -1.22
C GLY A 361 -35.81 6.17 -1.89
N LYS A 362 -36.04 6.11 -3.20
CA LYS A 362 -36.23 4.84 -3.93
C LYS A 362 -34.88 4.36 -4.49
N PRO A 363 -34.53 3.08 -4.32
CA PRO A 363 -33.27 2.54 -4.84
C PRO A 363 -33.14 2.77 -6.35
N ALA A 364 -31.94 3.14 -6.79
CA ALA A 364 -31.60 3.35 -8.19
C ALA A 364 -30.26 2.69 -8.54
N GLU A 365 -30.09 2.27 -9.78
CA GLU A 365 -28.91 1.55 -10.24
C GLU A 365 -27.91 2.49 -10.91
N LEU A 366 -26.67 2.50 -10.43
CA LEU A 366 -25.57 3.25 -11.02
C LEU A 366 -25.03 2.57 -12.28
N GLY A 367 -24.88 3.35 -13.36
CA GLY A 367 -24.05 2.98 -14.49
C GLY A 367 -22.65 3.60 -14.42
N ARG A 368 -21.76 3.08 -15.25
CA ARG A 368 -20.46 3.69 -15.52
C ARG A 368 -20.42 4.24 -16.92
N VAL A 369 -19.96 5.48 -17.05
CA VAL A 369 -19.74 6.17 -18.31
C VAL A 369 -18.34 6.77 -18.39
N ASN A 370 -17.93 7.17 -19.57
CA ASN A 370 -16.66 7.85 -19.82
C ASN A 370 -15.48 7.15 -19.15
N TYR A 371 -15.48 5.81 -19.23
CA TYR A 371 -14.46 4.90 -18.72
C TYR A 371 -14.42 4.76 -17.20
N VAL A 372 -14.65 5.84 -16.42
CA VAL A 372 -14.45 5.86 -14.96
C VAL A 372 -15.56 6.56 -14.18
N LEU A 373 -16.47 7.32 -14.81
CA LEU A 373 -17.43 8.15 -14.09
C LEU A 373 -18.74 7.42 -13.76
N ARG A 374 -19.44 7.88 -12.73
CA ARG A 374 -20.78 7.42 -12.37
C ARG A 374 -21.81 8.08 -13.30
N ALA A 375 -22.86 7.36 -13.60
CA ALA A 375 -24.04 7.91 -14.25
C ALA A 375 -25.32 7.31 -13.70
N LEU A 376 -26.41 8.07 -13.82
CA LEU A 376 -27.72 7.67 -13.33
C LEU A 376 -28.80 8.16 -14.29
N LYS A 377 -29.80 7.31 -14.55
CA LYS A 377 -31.02 7.72 -15.24
C LYS A 377 -31.94 8.42 -14.25
N ILE A 378 -32.25 9.70 -14.48
CA ILE A 378 -33.10 10.53 -13.64
C ILE A 378 -34.42 10.77 -14.35
N PRO A 379 -35.58 10.60 -13.67
CA PRO A 379 -36.89 10.93 -14.24
C PRO A 379 -37.06 12.43 -14.53
N ALA A 380 -38.18 12.79 -15.18
CA ALA A 380 -38.59 14.18 -15.35
C ALA A 380 -39.12 14.75 -14.03
N GLY A 381 -38.78 15.99 -13.74
CA GLY A 381 -39.21 16.70 -12.52
C GLY A 381 -38.04 17.13 -11.64
N ASP A 382 -38.37 17.45 -10.40
CA ASP A 382 -37.41 17.79 -9.33
C ASP A 382 -37.14 16.55 -8.49
N HIS A 383 -35.86 16.21 -8.35
CA HIS A 383 -35.47 15.01 -7.63
C HIS A 383 -34.28 15.25 -6.70
N THR A 384 -34.26 14.54 -5.57
CA THR A 384 -33.13 14.45 -4.67
C THR A 384 -32.44 13.11 -4.88
N ILE A 385 -31.14 13.15 -5.21
CA ILE A 385 -30.31 11.97 -5.41
C ILE A 385 -29.38 11.82 -4.21
N GLU A 386 -29.42 10.68 -3.56
CA GLU A 386 -28.50 10.36 -2.46
C GLU A 386 -27.62 9.17 -2.85
N MET A 387 -26.32 9.31 -2.59
CA MET A 387 -25.32 8.25 -2.74
C MET A 387 -24.64 8.04 -1.39
N GLN A 388 -24.72 6.84 -0.83
CA GLN A 388 -24.11 6.50 0.46
C GLN A 388 -23.18 5.30 0.30
N PHE A 389 -21.94 5.44 0.80
CA PHE A 389 -20.96 4.35 0.79
C PHE A 389 -21.13 3.48 2.05
N LYS A 390 -21.52 2.22 1.85
CA LYS A 390 -21.70 1.20 2.88
C LYS A 390 -21.01 -0.09 2.48
N PRO A 391 -19.71 -0.22 2.69
CA PRO A 391 -18.94 -1.39 2.27
C PRO A 391 -19.10 -2.55 3.27
N GLU A 392 -20.20 -3.28 3.24
CA GLU A 392 -20.52 -4.39 4.17
C GLU A 392 -19.38 -5.41 4.32
N LYS A 393 -18.67 -5.70 3.22
CA LYS A 393 -17.51 -6.62 3.27
C LYS A 393 -16.37 -6.08 4.11
N VAL A 394 -16.14 -4.77 4.10
CA VAL A 394 -15.10 -4.13 4.92
C VAL A 394 -15.52 -4.15 6.39
N GLU A 395 -16.76 -3.85 6.69
CA GLU A 395 -17.29 -3.89 8.07
C GLU A 395 -17.23 -5.31 8.66
N THR A 396 -17.57 -6.31 7.85
CA THR A 396 -17.48 -7.73 8.25
C THR A 396 -16.03 -8.14 8.51
N THR A 397 -15.11 -7.82 7.61
CA THR A 397 -13.68 -8.17 7.78
C THR A 397 -13.05 -7.42 8.94
N ASP A 398 -13.42 -6.17 9.18
CA ASP A 398 -12.97 -5.38 10.33
C ASP A 398 -13.44 -6.00 11.65
N SER A 399 -14.69 -6.46 11.68
CA SER A 399 -15.24 -7.17 12.84
C SER A 399 -14.51 -8.49 13.11
N ILE A 400 -14.21 -9.27 12.07
CA ILE A 400 -13.41 -10.50 12.19
C ILE A 400 -12.01 -10.20 12.70
N ALA A 401 -11.37 -9.15 12.19
CA ALA A 401 -10.04 -8.73 12.62
C ALA A 401 -10.03 -8.31 14.10
N LYS A 402 -11.03 -7.56 14.55
CA LYS A 402 -11.18 -7.18 15.96
C LYS A 402 -11.34 -8.39 16.87
N ILE A 403 -12.19 -9.36 16.48
CA ILE A 403 -12.36 -10.61 17.23
C ILE A 403 -11.05 -11.38 17.30
N ALA A 404 -10.32 -11.52 16.19
CA ALA A 404 -9.04 -12.19 16.15
C ALA A 404 -7.99 -11.54 17.06
N ILE A 405 -7.92 -10.22 17.09
CA ILE A 405 -7.04 -9.46 17.99
C ILE A 405 -7.39 -9.76 19.46
N ILE A 406 -8.67 -9.72 19.83
CA ILE A 406 -9.13 -10.02 21.18
C ILE A 406 -8.73 -11.45 21.58
N LEU A 407 -8.93 -12.43 20.69
CA LEU A 407 -8.55 -13.82 20.95
C LEU A 407 -7.03 -13.98 21.15
N ILE A 408 -6.22 -13.28 20.39
CA ILE A 408 -4.76 -13.26 20.54
C ILE A 408 -4.38 -12.70 21.92
N PHE A 409 -4.96 -11.56 22.33
CA PHE A 409 -4.71 -11.00 23.65
C PHE A 409 -5.11 -11.95 24.78
N VAL A 410 -6.28 -12.59 24.67
CA VAL A 410 -6.74 -13.58 25.67
C VAL A 410 -5.77 -14.77 25.73
N ALA A 411 -5.33 -15.27 24.58
CA ALA A 411 -4.35 -16.37 24.51
C ALA A 411 -3.01 -15.98 25.16
N VAL A 412 -2.50 -14.78 24.92
CA VAL A 412 -1.27 -14.27 25.54
C VAL A 412 -1.43 -14.15 27.06
N LEU A 413 -2.54 -13.57 27.52
CA LEU A 413 -2.82 -13.47 28.96
C LEU A 413 -2.95 -14.85 29.61
N ALA A 414 -3.61 -15.80 28.96
CA ALA A 414 -3.73 -17.17 29.44
C ALA A 414 -2.36 -17.85 29.50
N ALA A 415 -1.51 -17.68 28.48
CA ALA A 415 -0.17 -18.22 28.45
C ALA A 415 0.73 -17.70 29.60
N ILE A 416 0.50 -16.48 30.07
CA ILE A 416 1.20 -15.90 31.22
C ILE A 416 0.60 -16.36 32.56
N ALA A 417 -0.74 -16.32 32.65
CA ALA A 417 -1.45 -16.57 33.89
C ALA A 417 -1.46 -18.06 34.31
N VAL A 418 -1.69 -18.96 33.33
CA VAL A 418 -1.82 -20.40 33.59
C VAL A 418 -0.57 -20.99 34.24
N PRO A 419 0.67 -20.77 33.77
CA PRO A 419 1.87 -21.26 34.42
C PRO A 419 2.07 -20.67 35.82
N ALA A 420 1.70 -19.39 36.05
CA ALA A 420 1.82 -18.75 37.35
C ALA A 420 0.85 -19.37 38.38
N ILE A 421 -0.38 -19.67 37.95
CA ILE A 421 -1.38 -20.32 38.83
C ILE A 421 -0.97 -21.75 39.16
N PHE A 422 -0.49 -22.52 38.19
CA PHE A 422 -0.02 -23.89 38.46
C PHE A 422 1.24 -23.96 39.35
N ARG A 423 2.18 -23.02 39.17
CA ARG A 423 3.34 -22.90 40.08
C ARG A 423 2.92 -22.63 41.51
N ARG A 424 1.97 -21.74 41.73
CA ARG A 424 1.47 -21.40 43.06
C ARG A 424 0.79 -22.58 43.70
N LYS A 425 -0.03 -23.32 43.00
CA LYS A 425 -0.73 -24.52 43.49
C LYS A 425 0.24 -25.62 43.89
N ASN A 426 1.27 -25.91 43.09
CA ASN A 426 2.31 -26.89 43.43
C ASN A 426 3.14 -26.47 44.64
N THR A 427 3.37 -25.17 44.86
CA THR A 427 4.10 -24.67 46.01
C THR A 427 3.25 -24.81 47.27
N GLU A 428 1.96 -24.54 47.21
CA GLU A 428 1.01 -24.70 48.33
C GLU A 428 0.85 -26.19 48.77
N GLU A 429 0.77 -27.13 47.80
CA GLU A 429 0.72 -28.57 48.06
C GLU A 429 2.02 -29.11 48.70
N ILE A 430 3.19 -28.59 48.28
CA ILE A 430 4.48 -28.98 48.86
C ILE A 430 4.59 -28.50 50.30
N VAL A 431 4.13 -27.28 50.61
CA VAL A 431 4.13 -26.74 51.97
C VAL A 431 3.19 -27.54 52.89
N GLU A 432 1.98 -27.86 52.42
CA GLU A 432 0.98 -28.62 53.20
C GLU A 432 1.39 -30.08 53.46
N ASN A 433 2.14 -30.70 52.53
CA ASN A 433 2.70 -32.05 52.72
C ASN A 433 3.95 -32.07 53.62
N ASN A 434 4.64 -30.94 53.81
CA ASN A 434 5.78 -30.86 54.74
C ASN A 434 5.38 -30.49 56.17
N GLU A 435 4.13 -30.02 56.38
CA GLU A 435 3.59 -29.69 57.72
C GLU A 435 2.80 -30.88 58.34
N LYS A 436 2.57 -31.94 57.60
CA LYS A 436 2.01 -33.22 58.05
C LYS A 436 3.12 -34.24 58.29
#